data_cfd659f44d8f1e473ae503bbbb56c216
#
_entry.id   cfd659f44d8f1e473ae503bbbb56c216
#
_cell.length_a   1.000
_cell.length_b   1.000
_cell.length_c   1.000
_cell.angle_alpha   90.00
_cell.angle_beta   90.00
_cell.angle_gamma   90.00
#
_symmetry.space_group_name_H-M   'P 1'
#
loop_
_entity.id
_entity.type
_entity.pdbx_description
1 polymer ?
#
loop_
_entity_poly.entity_id
_entity_poly.type
_entity_poly.pdbx_seq_one_letter_code
_entity_poly.pdbx_strand_id
1 'polypeptide(L)'
;MSYEYEKYLTTPENVKDTVLRYGAAIVPSVLDSSEIENMKLGMWSYLENTTQNFERPIDRNDPKTWVEYQKLYPKHSMLLQQYQIGHSQFVWDIRQNPKVVNIFSQIWSEKPEDLLTSFDGASFHFPPEETNRGWYRQTWYHTDQSYFRPDFECIQSWVTAYDVHEGDATLAFMESSNVYHKEFQEVNKVSDKSDWYKHTREEQYFYEKKGCEEKRIKCKAGDMVFWDSRTIHCGTEPIRKRKEQNLRNVVYVCMKPRKYATEANLRKKRKAFDELRMTTHWPHKPKLFPVNPRTYGGPLPNVVPVPKPELTELGKKIAGF
;
A
#
# COMPACT_ATOMS: atom_id res chain seq x y z
N MET A 1 -16.87 14.87 -0.83
CA MET A 1 -15.94 13.87 -0.26
C MET A 1 -16.62 13.27 0.95
N SER A 2 -16.81 11.97 0.97
CA SER A 2 -17.46 11.23 2.06
C SER A 2 -16.42 10.27 2.67
N TYR A 3 -16.30 10.29 3.98
CA TYR A 3 -15.40 9.40 4.73
C TYR A 3 -16.24 8.30 5.38
N GLU A 4 -15.85 7.05 5.16
CA GLU A 4 -16.63 5.88 5.57
C GLU A 4 -15.75 4.88 6.36
N TYR A 5 -16.37 4.20 7.31
CA TYR A 5 -15.78 3.12 8.11
C TYR A 5 -16.73 1.93 8.21
N GLU A 6 -17.88 2.13 8.83
CA GLU A 6 -18.82 1.08 9.23
C GLU A 6 -19.34 0.28 8.02
N LYS A 7 -19.55 0.95 6.89
CA LYS A 7 -20.05 0.32 5.66
C LYS A 7 -19.15 -0.78 5.10
N TYR A 8 -17.85 -0.65 5.32
CA TYR A 8 -16.84 -1.56 4.75
C TYR A 8 -16.29 -2.56 5.76
N LEU A 9 -16.78 -2.51 7.02
CA LEU A 9 -16.40 -3.47 8.05
C LEU A 9 -16.83 -4.89 7.64
N THR A 10 -15.91 -5.83 7.79
CA THR A 10 -16.11 -7.22 7.44
C THR A 10 -15.30 -8.15 8.32
N THR A 11 -15.54 -9.45 8.23
CA THR A 11 -14.72 -10.47 8.86
C THR A 11 -13.72 -11.04 7.84
N PRO A 12 -12.64 -11.72 8.29
CA PRO A 12 -11.66 -12.35 7.39
C PRO A 12 -12.30 -13.24 6.31
N GLU A 13 -13.36 -13.99 6.66
CA GLU A 13 -14.07 -14.91 5.77
C GLU A 13 -14.81 -14.18 4.63
N ASN A 14 -15.28 -12.96 4.91
CA ASN A 14 -16.14 -12.19 4.03
C ASN A 14 -15.43 -11.07 3.27
N VAL A 15 -14.10 -10.93 3.45
CA VAL A 15 -13.31 -9.86 2.77
C VAL A 15 -13.54 -9.88 1.27
N LYS A 16 -13.45 -11.05 0.64
CA LYS A 16 -13.59 -11.20 -0.81
C LYS A 16 -14.93 -10.69 -1.31
N ASP A 17 -16.01 -11.10 -0.66
CA ASP A 17 -17.37 -10.70 -1.06
C ASP A 17 -17.61 -9.19 -0.85
N THR A 18 -17.10 -8.65 0.27
CA THR A 18 -17.18 -7.21 0.56
C THR A 18 -16.41 -6.39 -0.47
N VAL A 19 -15.18 -6.80 -0.82
CA VAL A 19 -14.36 -6.15 -1.83
C VAL A 19 -14.99 -6.25 -3.22
N LEU A 20 -15.52 -7.41 -3.60
CA LEU A 20 -16.20 -7.58 -4.88
C LEU A 20 -17.43 -6.68 -5.00
N ARG A 21 -18.14 -6.48 -3.89
CA ARG A 21 -19.35 -5.65 -3.84
C ARG A 21 -19.06 -4.15 -3.86
N TYR A 22 -18.13 -3.70 -3.02
CA TYR A 22 -17.89 -2.26 -2.78
C TYR A 22 -16.60 -1.72 -3.40
N GLY A 23 -15.70 -2.60 -3.81
CA GLY A 23 -14.35 -2.24 -4.27
C GLY A 23 -13.32 -2.14 -3.14
N ALA A 24 -13.76 -2.03 -1.89
CA ALA A 24 -12.92 -1.98 -0.69
C ALA A 24 -13.56 -2.71 0.49
N ALA A 25 -12.76 -3.08 1.48
CA ALA A 25 -13.19 -3.71 2.74
C ALA A 25 -12.23 -3.36 3.89
N ILE A 26 -12.70 -3.47 5.13
CA ILE A 26 -11.91 -3.24 6.35
C ILE A 26 -12.10 -4.42 7.29
N VAL A 27 -11.00 -5.09 7.65
CA VAL A 27 -10.98 -6.06 8.74
C VAL A 27 -10.46 -5.34 9.99
N PRO A 28 -11.29 -5.17 11.02
CA PRO A 28 -10.88 -4.43 12.20
C PRO A 28 -9.96 -5.24 13.11
N SER A 29 -9.09 -4.54 13.84
CA SER A 29 -8.27 -5.07 14.94
C SER A 29 -7.43 -6.31 14.55
N VAL A 30 -6.83 -6.30 13.36
CA VAL A 30 -5.93 -7.37 12.89
C VAL A 30 -4.66 -7.40 13.74
N LEU A 31 -4.12 -6.22 14.07
CA LEU A 31 -2.98 -6.10 14.98
C LEU A 31 -3.45 -5.77 16.39
N ASP A 32 -2.80 -6.38 17.37
CA ASP A 32 -2.96 -6.00 18.78
C ASP A 32 -2.12 -4.78 19.15
N SER A 33 -2.27 -4.28 20.38
CA SER A 33 -1.60 -3.06 20.83
C SER A 33 -0.08 -3.15 20.78
N SER A 34 0.50 -4.31 21.06
CA SER A 34 1.95 -4.49 21.02
C SER A 34 2.50 -4.51 19.58
N GLU A 35 1.78 -5.12 18.66
CA GLU A 35 2.13 -5.15 17.23
C GLU A 35 1.99 -3.75 16.61
N ILE A 36 0.97 -2.99 17.00
CA ILE A 36 0.80 -1.59 16.57
C ILE A 36 1.98 -0.74 17.06
N GLU A 37 2.36 -0.88 18.32
CA GLU A 37 3.49 -0.11 18.88
C GLU A 37 4.81 -0.51 18.22
N ASN A 38 5.05 -1.80 17.99
CA ASN A 38 6.21 -2.28 17.24
C ASN A 38 6.25 -1.71 15.81
N MET A 39 5.10 -1.60 15.15
CA MET A 39 5.02 -0.99 13.83
C MET A 39 5.37 0.51 13.85
N LYS A 40 4.93 1.27 14.86
CA LYS A 40 5.30 2.67 15.06
C LYS A 40 6.80 2.83 15.33
N LEU A 41 7.34 2.05 16.27
CA LEU A 41 8.76 2.06 16.58
C LEU A 41 9.61 1.67 15.37
N GLY A 42 9.16 0.69 14.60
CA GLY A 42 9.83 0.23 13.38
C GLY A 42 9.91 1.30 12.31
N MET A 43 8.84 2.07 12.10
CA MET A 43 8.84 3.23 11.20
C MET A 43 9.92 4.26 11.60
N TRP A 44 9.91 4.66 12.86
CA TRP A 44 10.84 5.65 13.37
C TRP A 44 12.29 5.16 13.28
N SER A 45 12.55 3.92 13.71
CA SER A 45 13.89 3.33 13.63
C SER A 45 14.38 3.23 12.18
N TYR A 46 13.49 2.88 11.23
CA TYR A 46 13.83 2.87 9.81
C TYR A 46 14.20 4.28 9.32
N LEU A 47 13.41 5.30 9.64
CA LEU A 47 13.65 6.66 9.15
C LEU A 47 14.92 7.27 9.75
N GLU A 48 15.11 7.14 11.06
CA GLU A 48 16.29 7.63 11.77
C GLU A 48 17.58 6.97 11.25
N ASN A 49 17.57 5.63 11.10
CA ASN A 49 18.73 4.90 10.56
C ASN A 49 18.99 5.25 9.08
N THR A 50 17.94 5.27 8.24
CA THR A 50 18.09 5.53 6.81
C THR A 50 18.64 6.93 6.55
N THR A 51 18.28 7.93 7.36
CA THR A 51 18.71 9.32 7.21
C THR A 51 19.92 9.71 8.06
N GLN A 52 20.56 8.76 8.71
CA GLN A 52 21.68 8.98 9.62
C GLN A 52 22.82 9.82 8.99
N ASN A 53 23.04 9.69 7.68
CA ASN A 53 24.06 10.44 6.94
C ASN A 53 23.55 11.80 6.39
N PHE A 54 22.33 12.22 6.70
CA PHE A 54 21.84 13.53 6.30
C PHE A 54 22.51 14.62 7.16
N GLU A 55 22.66 15.80 6.63
CA GLU A 55 23.13 16.96 7.40
C GLU A 55 22.26 17.20 8.64
N ARG A 56 20.95 16.92 8.51
CA ARG A 56 19.99 16.91 9.61
C ARG A 56 19.19 15.61 9.52
N PRO A 57 19.58 14.56 10.26
CA PRO A 57 18.83 13.30 10.31
C PRO A 57 17.41 13.50 10.85
N ILE A 58 16.50 12.62 10.44
CA ILE A 58 15.16 12.59 11.03
C ILE A 58 15.27 12.13 12.49
N ASP A 59 14.65 12.88 13.39
CA ASP A 59 14.52 12.56 14.81
C ASP A 59 13.01 12.53 15.17
N ARG A 60 12.54 11.43 15.76
CA ARG A 60 11.15 11.27 16.20
C ARG A 60 10.70 12.31 17.21
N ASN A 61 11.63 12.85 18.00
CA ASN A 61 11.37 13.81 19.06
C ASN A 61 11.50 15.28 18.60
N ASP A 62 11.99 15.53 17.38
CA ASP A 62 12.10 16.86 16.80
C ASP A 62 11.29 17.01 15.50
N PRO A 63 10.04 17.50 15.56
CA PRO A 63 9.20 17.68 14.37
C PRO A 63 9.82 18.57 13.28
N LYS A 64 10.77 19.44 13.62
CA LYS A 64 11.48 20.29 12.64
C LYS A 64 12.32 19.45 11.67
N THR A 65 12.71 18.22 12.04
CA THR A 65 13.47 17.31 11.19
C THR A 65 12.59 16.53 10.23
N TRP A 66 11.28 16.42 10.47
CA TRP A 66 10.40 15.57 9.69
C TRP A 66 10.26 15.99 8.23
N VAL A 67 10.52 17.25 7.91
CA VAL A 67 10.57 17.73 6.53
C VAL A 67 11.66 17.04 5.70
N GLU A 68 12.71 16.51 6.35
CA GLU A 68 13.80 15.79 5.70
C GLU A 68 13.33 14.52 4.99
N TYR A 69 12.17 13.99 5.37
CA TYR A 69 11.50 12.89 4.67
C TYR A 69 11.33 13.16 3.17
N GLN A 70 11.12 14.41 2.78
CA GLN A 70 10.95 14.78 1.38
C GLN A 70 12.24 14.59 0.56
N LYS A 71 13.42 14.57 1.19
CA LYS A 71 14.68 14.25 0.52
C LYS A 71 14.80 12.78 0.11
N LEU A 72 13.94 11.91 0.64
CA LEU A 72 13.78 10.51 0.18
C LEU A 72 12.91 10.40 -1.08
N TYR A 73 12.40 11.50 -1.61
CA TYR A 73 11.53 11.55 -2.80
C TYR A 73 10.32 10.62 -2.73
N PRO A 74 9.53 10.65 -1.64
CA PRO A 74 8.33 9.83 -1.55
C PRO A 74 7.32 10.22 -2.63
N LYS A 75 6.72 9.23 -3.28
CA LYS A 75 5.62 9.49 -4.22
C LYS A 75 4.42 10.06 -3.47
N HIS A 76 3.83 11.11 -4.03
CA HIS A 76 2.69 11.80 -3.41
C HIS A 76 2.95 12.17 -1.94
N SER A 77 4.19 12.57 -1.63
CA SER A 77 4.65 12.91 -0.28
C SER A 77 4.48 11.80 0.78
N MET A 78 4.19 10.57 0.38
CA MET A 78 3.84 9.48 1.30
C MET A 78 4.54 8.16 0.99
N LEU A 79 4.49 7.70 -0.26
CA LEU A 79 4.83 6.33 -0.62
C LEU A 79 6.32 6.17 -0.91
N LEU A 80 7.00 5.33 -0.15
CA LEU A 80 8.35 4.86 -0.42
C LEU A 80 8.32 3.49 -1.12
N GLN A 81 9.04 3.40 -2.23
CA GLN A 81 9.23 2.18 -3.03
C GLN A 81 10.71 1.88 -3.27
N GLN A 82 11.60 2.59 -2.60
CA GLN A 82 13.05 2.47 -2.67
C GLN A 82 13.64 2.28 -1.27
N TYR A 83 14.97 2.35 -1.17
CA TYR A 83 15.72 2.30 0.08
C TYR A 83 15.40 1.08 0.94
N GLN A 84 15.07 -0.04 0.26
CA GLN A 84 14.83 -1.35 0.89
C GLN A 84 13.71 -1.35 1.96
N ILE A 85 12.83 -0.34 1.96
CA ILE A 85 11.76 -0.21 2.97
C ILE A 85 10.92 -1.48 3.09
N GLY A 86 10.58 -2.15 1.98
CA GLY A 86 9.83 -3.40 1.98
C GLY A 86 10.62 -4.60 2.53
N HIS A 87 11.89 -4.41 2.87
CA HIS A 87 12.74 -5.42 3.53
C HIS A 87 13.14 -5.01 4.95
N SER A 88 12.65 -3.88 5.48
CA SER A 88 12.81 -3.57 6.89
C SER A 88 12.09 -4.58 7.78
N GLN A 89 12.63 -4.84 8.97
CA GLN A 89 12.11 -5.87 9.87
C GLN A 89 10.64 -5.64 10.20
N PHE A 90 10.25 -4.41 10.58
CA PHE A 90 8.86 -4.13 10.96
C PHE A 90 7.87 -4.36 9.81
N VAL A 91 8.28 -4.19 8.54
CA VAL A 91 7.43 -4.52 7.37
C VAL A 91 7.28 -6.03 7.24
N TRP A 92 8.35 -6.79 7.47
CA TRP A 92 8.28 -8.25 7.47
C TRP A 92 7.53 -8.81 8.67
N ASP A 93 7.60 -8.18 9.85
CA ASP A 93 6.80 -8.56 11.01
C ASP A 93 5.29 -8.50 10.71
N ILE A 94 4.87 -7.52 9.91
CA ILE A 94 3.48 -7.44 9.42
C ILE A 94 3.21 -8.51 8.35
N ARG A 95 4.08 -8.66 7.34
CA ARG A 95 3.84 -9.59 6.22
C ARG A 95 3.82 -11.04 6.63
N GLN A 96 4.66 -11.43 7.58
CA GLN A 96 4.72 -12.80 8.10
C GLN A 96 3.84 -13.03 9.33
N ASN A 97 3.08 -12.03 9.77
CA ASN A 97 2.14 -12.18 10.87
C ASN A 97 1.05 -13.20 10.49
N PRO A 98 0.88 -14.27 11.27
CA PRO A 98 -0.10 -15.32 10.96
C PRO A 98 -1.54 -14.79 10.80
N LYS A 99 -1.94 -13.74 11.55
CA LYS A 99 -3.26 -13.12 11.44
C LYS A 99 -3.45 -12.49 10.06
N VAL A 100 -2.44 -11.76 9.57
CA VAL A 100 -2.44 -11.13 8.25
C VAL A 100 -2.44 -12.17 7.14
N VAL A 101 -1.56 -13.18 7.21
CA VAL A 101 -1.46 -14.25 6.20
C VAL A 101 -2.75 -15.06 6.14
N ASN A 102 -3.39 -15.34 7.30
CA ASN A 102 -4.63 -16.11 7.36
C ASN A 102 -5.80 -15.41 6.64
N ILE A 103 -5.88 -14.08 6.67
CA ILE A 103 -6.92 -13.36 5.90
C ILE A 103 -6.74 -13.62 4.40
N PHE A 104 -5.52 -13.54 3.87
CA PHE A 104 -5.27 -13.86 2.47
C PHE A 104 -5.50 -15.35 2.14
N SER A 105 -5.18 -16.24 3.08
CA SER A 105 -5.49 -17.67 2.97
C SER A 105 -6.99 -17.89 2.73
N GLN A 106 -7.85 -17.20 3.44
CA GLN A 106 -9.30 -17.27 3.27
C GLN A 106 -9.76 -16.64 1.95
N ILE A 107 -9.26 -15.43 1.61
CA ILE A 107 -9.58 -14.76 0.34
C ILE A 107 -9.33 -15.68 -0.87
N TRP A 108 -8.22 -16.41 -0.85
CA TRP A 108 -7.79 -17.27 -1.97
C TRP A 108 -8.19 -18.72 -1.81
N SER A 109 -8.74 -19.14 -0.66
CA SER A 109 -9.02 -20.55 -0.30
C SER A 109 -7.78 -21.44 -0.47
N GLU A 110 -6.64 -20.95 0.02
CA GLU A 110 -5.33 -21.61 -0.05
C GLU A 110 -4.70 -21.67 1.34
N LYS A 111 -3.77 -22.61 1.55
CA LYS A 111 -3.04 -22.66 2.82
C LYS A 111 -2.09 -21.46 2.95
N PRO A 112 -1.81 -20.99 4.17
CA PRO A 112 -0.86 -19.89 4.41
C PRO A 112 0.50 -20.08 3.73
N GLU A 113 1.07 -21.29 3.77
CA GLU A 113 2.36 -21.64 3.18
C GLU A 113 2.34 -21.71 1.64
N ASP A 114 1.17 -21.75 1.03
CA ASP A 114 0.96 -21.77 -0.42
C ASP A 114 0.74 -20.36 -1.00
N LEU A 115 0.89 -19.33 -0.18
CA LEU A 115 0.86 -17.94 -0.61
C LEU A 115 2.25 -17.40 -0.92
N LEU A 116 2.29 -16.34 -1.73
CA LEU A 116 3.45 -15.48 -1.96
C LEU A 116 3.09 -14.06 -1.60
N THR A 117 3.97 -13.33 -0.91
CA THR A 117 3.82 -11.89 -0.63
C THR A 117 4.62 -11.03 -1.59
N SER A 118 4.17 -9.82 -1.92
CA SER A 118 4.97 -8.82 -2.65
C SER A 118 6.06 -8.21 -1.76
N PHE A 119 7.07 -7.58 -2.40
CA PHE A 119 8.10 -6.79 -1.70
C PHE A 119 7.93 -5.31 -2.04
N ASP A 120 6.68 -4.85 -1.98
CA ASP A 120 6.33 -3.45 -2.22
C ASP A 120 6.59 -2.57 -0.98
N GLY A 121 6.18 -1.31 -1.04
CA GLY A 121 6.62 -0.29 -0.11
C GLY A 121 5.85 -0.19 1.20
N ALA A 122 6.07 0.95 1.82
CA ALA A 122 5.30 1.46 2.94
C ALA A 122 4.96 2.93 2.66
N SER A 123 3.97 3.47 3.36
CA SER A 123 3.60 4.86 3.20
C SER A 123 3.60 5.55 4.56
N PHE A 124 4.42 6.59 4.65
CA PHE A 124 4.49 7.46 5.82
C PHE A 124 4.03 8.85 5.41
N HIS A 125 3.39 9.55 6.31
CA HIS A 125 3.07 10.95 6.10
C HIS A 125 3.20 11.71 7.40
N PHE A 126 3.98 12.79 7.34
CA PHE A 126 4.16 13.71 8.45
C PHE A 126 3.16 14.85 8.35
N PRO A 127 2.64 15.35 9.48
CA PRO A 127 1.68 16.44 9.46
C PRO A 127 2.18 17.62 8.64
N PRO A 128 1.45 18.08 7.62
CA PRO A 128 1.83 19.25 6.86
C PRO A 128 1.79 20.52 7.70
N GLU A 129 1.13 20.50 8.84
CA GLU A 129 1.12 21.56 9.85
C GLU A 129 2.53 21.82 10.40
N GLU A 130 3.35 20.74 10.54
CA GLU A 130 4.73 20.80 11.00
C GLU A 130 5.72 20.97 9.85
N THR A 131 5.50 20.24 8.75
CA THR A 131 6.47 20.16 7.65
C THR A 131 6.23 21.19 6.55
N ASN A 132 5.07 21.82 6.52
CA ASN A 132 4.58 22.67 5.42
C ASN A 132 4.65 21.97 4.04
N ARG A 133 4.53 20.63 4.01
CA ARG A 133 4.59 19.79 2.81
C ARG A 133 3.50 18.73 2.82
N GLY A 134 3.05 18.33 1.64
CA GLY A 134 2.17 17.18 1.47
C GLY A 134 0.69 17.45 1.79
N TRP A 135 0.23 18.67 1.58
CA TRP A 135 -1.21 18.95 1.57
C TRP A 135 -1.88 18.40 0.32
N TYR A 136 -3.10 17.87 0.48
CA TYR A 136 -3.94 17.43 -0.64
C TYR A 136 -4.11 18.55 -1.68
N ARG A 137 -3.95 18.15 -2.94
CA ARG A 137 -4.16 19.04 -4.10
C ARG A 137 -5.24 18.51 -5.03
N GLN A 138 -5.13 17.24 -5.41
CA GLN A 138 -6.06 16.57 -6.34
C GLN A 138 -5.95 15.06 -6.23
N THR A 139 -6.99 14.35 -6.63
CA THR A 139 -6.94 12.91 -6.83
C THR A 139 -6.14 12.57 -8.09
N TRP A 140 -5.54 11.38 -8.09
CA TRP A 140 -4.80 10.81 -9.21
C TRP A 140 -5.28 9.37 -9.45
N TYR A 141 -6.58 9.23 -9.65
CA TYR A 141 -7.25 7.95 -9.79
C TYR A 141 -6.63 7.07 -10.85
N HIS A 142 -6.46 5.79 -10.51
CA HIS A 142 -5.92 4.76 -11.38
C HIS A 142 -6.51 3.39 -11.02
N THR A 143 -6.32 2.43 -11.92
CA THR A 143 -6.45 1.01 -11.64
C THR A 143 -5.08 0.36 -11.66
N ASP A 144 -4.91 -0.74 -10.93
CA ASP A 144 -3.66 -1.50 -10.82
C ASP A 144 -3.76 -2.90 -11.45
N GLN A 145 -4.83 -3.15 -12.18
CA GLN A 145 -5.03 -4.33 -13.00
C GLN A 145 -5.46 -3.94 -14.40
N SER A 146 -4.78 -4.54 -15.40
CA SER A 146 -5.06 -4.28 -16.83
C SER A 146 -6.54 -4.51 -17.17
N TYR A 147 -7.11 -3.61 -17.97
CA TYR A 147 -8.45 -3.72 -18.49
C TYR A 147 -8.67 -4.95 -19.39
N PHE A 148 -7.59 -5.57 -19.88
CA PHE A 148 -7.63 -6.83 -20.65
C PHE A 148 -7.69 -8.08 -19.76
N ARG A 149 -7.71 -7.91 -18.44
CA ARG A 149 -7.86 -8.99 -17.45
C ARG A 149 -9.02 -8.63 -16.52
N PRO A 150 -10.29 -8.90 -16.96
CA PRO A 150 -11.48 -8.42 -16.27
C PRO A 150 -11.80 -9.20 -14.98
N ASP A 151 -11.23 -10.39 -14.80
CA ASP A 151 -11.49 -11.22 -13.65
C ASP A 151 -10.80 -10.73 -12.39
N PHE A 152 -11.23 -11.19 -11.21
CA PHE A 152 -10.60 -10.91 -9.94
C PHE A 152 -9.25 -11.62 -9.83
N GLU A 153 -8.17 -10.89 -10.03
CA GLU A 153 -6.82 -11.45 -10.04
C GLU A 153 -5.90 -10.91 -8.94
N CYS A 154 -6.19 -9.74 -8.41
CA CYS A 154 -5.32 -9.08 -7.44
C CYS A 154 -6.15 -8.31 -6.41
N ILE A 155 -5.84 -8.54 -5.16
CA ILE A 155 -6.32 -7.76 -4.02
C ILE A 155 -5.11 -7.18 -3.30
N GLN A 156 -5.15 -5.89 -3.09
CA GLN A 156 -4.14 -5.15 -2.36
C GLN A 156 -4.65 -4.80 -0.97
N SER A 157 -3.75 -4.55 -0.05
CA SER A 157 -4.10 -4.09 1.27
C SER A 157 -3.01 -3.22 1.89
N TRP A 158 -3.38 -2.55 2.97
CA TRP A 158 -2.45 -2.00 3.93
C TRP A 158 -2.98 -2.16 5.36
N VAL A 159 -2.05 -2.24 6.30
CA VAL A 159 -2.30 -2.19 7.74
C VAL A 159 -1.82 -0.85 8.26
N THR A 160 -2.54 -0.23 9.20
CA THR A 160 -2.20 1.07 9.76
C THR A 160 -1.78 1.00 11.22
N ALA A 161 -0.75 1.78 11.59
CA ALA A 161 -0.33 1.94 12.98
C ALA A 161 -1.01 3.12 13.71
N TYR A 162 -1.68 4.01 12.96
CA TYR A 162 -2.40 5.16 13.51
C TYR A 162 -3.85 5.13 13.06
N ASP A 163 -4.75 5.69 13.87
CA ASP A 163 -6.11 5.96 13.44
C ASP A 163 -6.10 6.84 12.19
N VAL A 164 -7.10 6.67 11.35
CA VAL A 164 -7.32 7.50 10.16
C VAL A 164 -8.66 8.21 10.34
N HIS A 165 -8.60 9.51 10.61
CA HIS A 165 -9.77 10.35 10.83
C HIS A 165 -10.21 11.06 9.55
N GLU A 166 -11.35 11.72 9.64
CA GLU A 166 -11.80 12.60 8.55
C GLU A 166 -10.78 13.70 8.29
N GLY A 167 -10.38 13.83 7.04
CA GLY A 167 -9.37 14.79 6.61
C GLY A 167 -7.94 14.29 6.60
N ASP A 168 -7.65 13.12 7.12
CA ASP A 168 -6.32 12.52 7.11
C ASP A 168 -5.91 11.96 5.73
N ALA A 169 -4.61 11.65 5.61
CA ALA A 169 -4.08 10.91 4.48
C ALA A 169 -4.65 9.47 4.46
N THR A 170 -5.27 9.07 3.36
CA THR A 170 -5.97 7.78 3.28
C THR A 170 -6.12 7.25 1.86
N LEU A 171 -6.77 6.10 1.73
CA LEU A 171 -7.28 5.56 0.47
C LEU A 171 -8.55 6.30 0.06
N ALA A 172 -8.54 6.89 -1.14
CA ALA A 172 -9.73 7.35 -1.84
C ALA A 172 -10.04 6.39 -2.98
N PHE A 173 -11.30 6.09 -3.22
CA PHE A 173 -11.72 5.20 -4.30
C PHE A 173 -13.13 5.55 -4.79
N MET A 174 -13.45 5.11 -6.00
CA MET A 174 -14.80 5.16 -6.52
C MET A 174 -15.51 3.86 -6.17
N GLU A 175 -16.50 3.95 -5.28
CA GLU A 175 -17.20 2.78 -4.76
C GLU A 175 -17.81 1.93 -5.88
N SER A 176 -17.59 0.62 -5.79
CA SER A 176 -18.09 -0.39 -6.75
C SER A 176 -17.58 -0.21 -8.20
N SER A 177 -16.57 0.60 -8.45
CA SER A 177 -16.04 0.80 -9.80
C SER A 177 -15.41 -0.45 -10.41
N ASN A 178 -14.94 -1.39 -9.57
CA ASN A 178 -14.42 -2.70 -9.99
C ASN A 178 -15.44 -3.53 -10.79
N VAL A 179 -16.73 -3.36 -10.53
CA VAL A 179 -17.83 -4.06 -11.24
C VAL A 179 -17.88 -3.68 -12.71
N TYR A 180 -17.54 -2.44 -13.03
CA TYR A 180 -17.59 -1.88 -14.38
C TYR A 180 -16.27 -1.96 -15.16
N HIS A 181 -15.26 -2.69 -14.64
CA HIS A 181 -13.94 -2.76 -15.24
C HIS A 181 -13.97 -3.20 -16.71
N LYS A 182 -14.69 -4.29 -17.01
CA LYS A 182 -14.85 -4.79 -18.37
C LYS A 182 -15.64 -3.82 -19.25
N GLU A 183 -16.77 -3.31 -18.77
CA GLU A 183 -17.63 -2.38 -19.53
C GLU A 183 -16.89 -1.08 -19.87
N PHE A 184 -16.10 -0.56 -18.92
CA PHE A 184 -15.26 0.61 -19.17
C PHE A 184 -14.29 0.40 -20.35
N GLN A 185 -13.62 -0.74 -20.38
CA GLN A 185 -12.69 -1.09 -21.47
C GLN A 185 -13.39 -1.10 -22.83
N GLU A 186 -14.58 -1.69 -22.91
CA GLU A 186 -15.34 -1.81 -24.15
C GLU A 186 -15.87 -0.46 -24.64
N VAL A 187 -16.45 0.35 -23.73
CA VAL A 187 -17.04 1.66 -24.06
C VAL A 187 -15.96 2.68 -24.43
N ASN A 188 -14.87 2.74 -23.66
CA ASN A 188 -13.81 3.73 -23.86
C ASN A 188 -12.72 3.23 -24.82
N LYS A 189 -12.87 2.02 -25.37
CA LYS A 189 -11.92 1.41 -26.33
C LYS A 189 -10.48 1.46 -25.81
N VAL A 190 -10.30 1.16 -24.53
CA VAL A 190 -8.96 1.16 -23.90
C VAL A 190 -8.05 0.22 -24.66
N SER A 191 -6.92 0.70 -25.16
CA SER A 191 -5.91 -0.07 -25.88
C SER A 191 -4.65 -0.34 -25.04
N ASP A 192 -4.44 0.37 -23.94
CA ASP A 192 -3.33 0.16 -23.03
C ASP A 192 -3.51 -1.17 -22.28
N LYS A 193 -2.50 -2.05 -22.40
CA LYS A 193 -2.46 -3.38 -21.76
C LYS A 193 -1.71 -3.39 -20.45
N SER A 194 -1.17 -2.24 -20.02
CA SER A 194 -0.45 -2.15 -18.74
C SER A 194 -1.37 -2.38 -17.55
N ASP A 195 -0.79 -2.83 -16.44
CA ASP A 195 -1.55 -3.00 -15.19
C ASP A 195 -1.94 -1.66 -14.57
N TRP A 196 -1.05 -0.68 -14.65
CA TRP A 196 -1.34 0.66 -14.14
C TRP A 196 -1.94 1.55 -15.21
N TYR A 197 -3.18 2.01 -14.99
CA TYR A 197 -3.92 2.90 -15.89
C TYR A 197 -4.45 4.11 -15.14
N LYS A 198 -3.93 5.31 -15.47
CA LYS A 198 -4.37 6.56 -14.87
C LYS A 198 -5.59 7.11 -15.63
N HIS A 199 -6.65 7.41 -14.87
CA HIS A 199 -7.89 7.96 -15.42
C HIS A 199 -7.83 9.46 -15.63
N THR A 200 -8.30 9.93 -16.77
CA THR A 200 -8.65 11.33 -17.00
C THR A 200 -9.93 11.70 -16.26
N ARG A 201 -10.24 12.99 -16.17
CA ARG A 201 -11.48 13.44 -15.54
C ARG A 201 -12.71 13.00 -16.34
N GLU A 202 -12.61 13.02 -17.67
CA GLU A 202 -13.66 12.56 -18.57
C GLU A 202 -13.97 11.08 -18.39
N GLU A 203 -12.95 10.26 -18.22
CA GLU A 203 -13.11 8.82 -17.97
C GLU A 203 -13.75 8.54 -16.61
N GLN A 204 -13.48 9.37 -15.60
CA GLN A 204 -14.14 9.25 -14.29
C GLN A 204 -15.65 9.48 -14.39
N TYR A 205 -16.13 10.34 -15.30
CA TYR A 205 -17.57 10.55 -15.54
C TYR A 205 -18.32 9.28 -15.96
N PHE A 206 -17.66 8.33 -16.62
CA PHE A 206 -18.27 7.04 -16.91
C PHE A 206 -18.76 6.37 -15.62
N TYR A 207 -17.90 6.32 -14.61
CA TYR A 207 -18.21 5.69 -13.34
C TYR A 207 -19.20 6.50 -12.49
N GLU A 208 -19.10 7.82 -12.52
CA GLU A 208 -20.07 8.70 -11.85
C GLU A 208 -21.48 8.50 -12.40
N LYS A 209 -21.64 8.35 -13.73
CA LYS A 209 -22.93 8.04 -14.37
C LYS A 209 -23.48 6.65 -13.99
N LYS A 210 -22.61 5.74 -13.56
CA LYS A 210 -22.99 4.42 -13.04
C LYS A 210 -23.35 4.45 -11.54
N GLY A 211 -23.28 5.61 -10.91
CA GLY A 211 -23.54 5.77 -9.48
C GLY A 211 -22.34 5.44 -8.58
N CYS A 212 -21.13 5.30 -9.14
CA CYS A 212 -19.93 5.15 -8.35
C CYS A 212 -19.57 6.50 -7.69
N GLU A 213 -19.62 6.54 -6.37
CA GLU A 213 -19.30 7.75 -5.60
C GLU A 213 -17.86 7.72 -5.09
N GLU A 214 -17.22 8.89 -4.99
CA GLU A 214 -15.93 9.01 -4.31
C GLU A 214 -16.12 8.78 -2.81
N LYS A 215 -15.37 7.80 -2.28
CA LYS A 215 -15.30 7.49 -0.86
C LYS A 215 -13.87 7.55 -0.37
N ARG A 216 -13.70 7.86 0.90
CA ARG A 216 -12.42 7.85 1.61
C ARG A 216 -12.54 6.99 2.84
N ILE A 217 -11.50 6.21 3.12
CA ILE A 217 -11.48 5.29 4.26
C ILE A 217 -11.12 6.03 5.54
N LYS A 218 -11.93 5.84 6.59
CA LYS A 218 -11.53 5.96 7.99
C LYS A 218 -11.22 4.58 8.53
N CYS A 219 -10.35 4.46 9.49
CA CYS A 219 -10.08 3.21 10.20
C CYS A 219 -9.35 3.48 11.52
N LYS A 220 -9.23 2.45 12.34
CA LYS A 220 -8.51 2.49 13.60
C LYS A 220 -7.11 1.88 13.45
N ALA A 221 -6.19 2.25 14.33
CA ALA A 221 -4.90 1.60 14.43
C ALA A 221 -5.07 0.08 14.59
N GLY A 222 -4.30 -0.70 13.83
CA GLY A 222 -4.41 -2.15 13.78
C GLY A 222 -5.41 -2.71 12.78
N ASP A 223 -6.24 -1.87 12.17
CA ASP A 223 -7.15 -2.30 11.10
C ASP A 223 -6.38 -2.58 9.81
N MET A 224 -6.93 -3.49 9.01
CA MET A 224 -6.41 -3.81 7.69
C MET A 224 -7.43 -3.47 6.61
N VAL A 225 -7.03 -2.62 5.68
CA VAL A 225 -7.87 -2.15 4.57
C VAL A 225 -7.48 -2.89 3.29
N PHE A 226 -8.47 -3.37 2.57
CA PHE A 226 -8.34 -4.09 1.31
C PHE A 226 -9.01 -3.36 0.17
N TRP A 227 -8.50 -3.51 -1.05
CA TRP A 227 -9.19 -3.10 -2.28
C TRP A 227 -8.87 -4.02 -3.45
N ASP A 228 -9.84 -4.15 -4.33
CA ASP A 228 -9.68 -4.84 -5.61
C ASP A 228 -8.79 -3.99 -6.53
N SER A 229 -7.79 -4.56 -7.17
CA SER A 229 -6.90 -3.82 -8.08
C SER A 229 -7.60 -3.27 -9.33
N ARG A 230 -8.84 -3.69 -9.60
CA ARG A 230 -9.73 -3.14 -10.63
C ARG A 230 -10.51 -1.91 -10.16
N THR A 231 -10.60 -1.68 -8.84
CA THR A 231 -11.24 -0.48 -8.28
C THR A 231 -10.43 0.76 -8.66
N ILE A 232 -11.10 1.80 -9.10
CA ILE A 232 -10.47 3.11 -9.30
C ILE A 232 -10.14 3.70 -7.94
N HIS A 233 -8.86 3.94 -7.68
CA HIS A 233 -8.39 4.37 -6.38
C HIS A 233 -7.15 5.26 -6.46
N CYS A 234 -6.83 5.92 -5.36
CA CYS A 234 -5.54 6.57 -5.13
C CYS A 234 -5.29 6.77 -3.63
N GLY A 235 -4.04 6.93 -3.24
CA GLY A 235 -3.70 7.53 -1.95
C GLY A 235 -3.92 9.04 -2.00
N THR A 236 -4.52 9.60 -0.97
CA THR A 236 -4.71 11.06 -0.84
C THR A 236 -3.98 11.58 0.37
N GLU A 237 -3.38 12.76 0.21
CA GLU A 237 -2.78 13.52 1.29
C GLU A 237 -3.87 14.15 2.17
N PRO A 238 -3.53 14.65 3.38
CA PRO A 238 -4.51 15.29 4.27
C PRO A 238 -5.01 16.63 3.73
N ILE A 239 -6.26 16.96 4.05
CA ILE A 239 -6.89 18.23 3.70
C ILE A 239 -6.60 19.32 4.74
N ARG A 240 -6.58 20.60 4.31
CA ARG A 240 -6.23 21.76 5.15
C ARG A 240 -7.18 22.03 6.33
N LYS A 241 -8.41 21.53 6.28
CA LYS A 241 -9.44 21.80 7.29
C LYS A 241 -9.75 20.57 8.17
N ARG A 242 -8.80 19.65 8.30
CA ARG A 242 -8.95 18.54 9.24
C ARG A 242 -8.93 19.03 10.69
N LYS A 243 -9.58 18.29 11.56
CA LYS A 243 -9.79 18.69 12.96
C LYS A 243 -8.48 18.68 13.75
N GLU A 244 -7.64 17.68 13.53
CA GLU A 244 -6.39 17.47 14.28
C GLU A 244 -5.30 17.00 13.31
N GLN A 245 -4.05 17.32 13.62
CA GLN A 245 -2.90 16.78 12.90
C GLN A 245 -2.71 15.31 13.25
N ASN A 246 -2.24 14.52 12.28
CA ASN A 246 -2.02 13.10 12.47
C ASN A 246 -0.85 12.60 11.63
N LEU A 247 -0.16 11.58 12.14
CA LEU A 247 0.85 10.81 11.42
C LEU A 247 0.19 9.72 10.58
N ARG A 248 0.85 9.31 9.50
CA ARG A 248 0.50 8.10 8.76
C ARG A 248 1.67 7.13 8.79
N ASN A 249 1.38 5.89 9.14
CA ASN A 249 2.27 4.74 8.98
C ASN A 249 1.44 3.55 8.51
N VAL A 250 1.59 3.18 7.25
CA VAL A 250 0.95 1.99 6.69
C VAL A 250 1.98 1.12 5.99
N VAL A 251 1.82 -0.19 6.15
CA VAL A 251 2.57 -1.23 5.46
C VAL A 251 1.66 -1.87 4.42
N TYR A 252 2.10 -1.87 3.15
CA TYR A 252 1.38 -2.55 2.08
C TYR A 252 1.64 -4.05 2.12
N VAL A 253 0.56 -4.80 1.98
CA VAL A 253 0.60 -6.27 1.88
C VAL A 253 -0.27 -6.70 0.72
N CYS A 254 0.32 -7.46 -0.20
CA CYS A 254 -0.41 -8.13 -1.27
C CYS A 254 0.07 -9.56 -1.34
N MET A 255 -0.87 -10.51 -1.29
CA MET A 255 -0.55 -11.94 -1.40
C MET A 255 -1.38 -12.59 -2.50
N LYS A 256 -0.77 -13.57 -3.15
CA LYS A 256 -1.39 -14.39 -4.20
C LYS A 256 -0.91 -15.83 -4.11
N PRO A 257 -1.75 -16.81 -4.48
CA PRO A 257 -1.36 -18.22 -4.45
C PRO A 257 -0.11 -18.52 -5.29
N ARG A 258 0.80 -19.28 -4.72
CA ARG A 258 2.06 -19.74 -5.33
C ARG A 258 1.84 -20.48 -6.65
N LYS A 259 0.72 -21.22 -6.80
CA LYS A 259 0.37 -21.96 -8.02
C LYS A 259 0.29 -21.10 -9.30
N TYR A 260 0.15 -19.77 -9.15
CA TYR A 260 0.17 -18.85 -10.29
C TYR A 260 1.58 -18.40 -10.69
N ALA A 261 2.60 -18.73 -9.90
CA ALA A 261 3.98 -18.38 -10.20
C ALA A 261 4.66 -19.47 -11.02
N THR A 262 5.46 -19.08 -12.00
CA THR A 262 6.37 -19.99 -12.68
C THR A 262 7.64 -20.18 -11.87
N GLU A 263 8.39 -21.27 -12.08
CA GLU A 263 9.69 -21.48 -11.45
C GLU A 263 10.69 -20.33 -11.73
N ALA A 264 10.62 -19.77 -12.94
CA ALA A 264 11.42 -18.59 -13.27
C ALA A 264 11.07 -17.37 -12.39
N ASN A 265 9.77 -17.15 -12.13
CA ASN A 265 9.32 -16.09 -11.24
C ASN A 265 9.69 -16.35 -9.79
N LEU A 266 9.63 -17.59 -9.32
CA LEU A 266 10.08 -17.94 -7.97
C LEU A 266 11.59 -17.72 -7.80
N ARG A 267 12.43 -18.14 -8.77
CA ARG A 267 13.86 -17.84 -8.75
C ARG A 267 14.13 -16.32 -8.72
N LYS A 268 13.42 -15.55 -9.57
CA LYS A 268 13.53 -14.08 -9.59
C LYS A 268 13.12 -13.48 -8.25
N LYS A 269 12.07 -14.01 -7.62
CA LYS A 269 11.57 -13.54 -6.33
C LYS A 269 12.59 -13.79 -5.21
N ARG A 270 13.16 -15.02 -5.11
CA ARG A 270 14.21 -15.35 -4.16
C ARG A 270 15.45 -14.45 -4.33
N LYS A 271 15.90 -14.26 -5.58
CA LYS A 271 16.99 -13.33 -5.90
C LYS A 271 16.65 -11.89 -5.46
N ALA A 272 15.43 -11.43 -5.70
CA ALA A 272 14.99 -10.10 -5.26
C ALA A 272 15.03 -9.96 -3.73
N PHE A 273 14.66 -11.00 -2.98
CA PHE A 273 14.78 -11.02 -1.53
C PHE A 273 16.25 -10.98 -1.08
N ASP A 274 17.11 -11.81 -1.67
CA ASP A 274 18.53 -11.86 -1.32
C ASP A 274 19.26 -10.54 -1.59
N GLU A 275 18.85 -9.83 -2.65
CA GLU A 275 19.40 -8.52 -3.02
C GLU A 275 18.60 -7.34 -2.40
N LEU A 276 17.65 -7.59 -1.53
CA LEU A 276 16.75 -6.60 -0.91
C LEU A 276 16.10 -5.66 -1.94
N ARG A 277 15.72 -6.22 -3.11
CA ARG A 277 15.10 -5.48 -4.20
C ARG A 277 13.59 -5.36 -3.99
N MET A 278 13.11 -4.16 -4.14
CA MET A 278 11.68 -3.84 -4.08
C MET A 278 10.94 -4.30 -5.34
N THR A 279 9.69 -4.74 -5.19
CA THR A 279 8.83 -5.17 -6.30
C THR A 279 7.50 -4.42 -6.31
N THR A 280 6.79 -4.52 -7.44
CA THR A 280 5.37 -4.13 -7.48
C THR A 280 4.52 -5.09 -6.64
N HIS A 281 3.24 -4.74 -6.47
CA HIS A 281 2.25 -5.51 -5.71
C HIS A 281 1.83 -6.86 -6.32
N TRP A 282 2.45 -7.31 -7.43
CA TRP A 282 2.19 -8.63 -8.05
C TRP A 282 3.12 -9.72 -7.52
N PRO A 283 2.73 -10.50 -6.48
CA PRO A 283 3.64 -11.42 -5.79
C PRO A 283 4.19 -12.54 -6.66
N HIS A 284 3.36 -13.08 -7.58
CA HIS A 284 3.66 -14.22 -8.43
C HIS A 284 4.41 -13.85 -9.73
N LYS A 285 4.45 -12.55 -10.08
CA LYS A 285 5.16 -11.99 -11.24
C LYS A 285 6.00 -10.79 -10.80
N PRO A 286 7.09 -11.00 -10.04
CA PRO A 286 7.83 -9.90 -9.45
C PRO A 286 8.44 -9.00 -10.53
N LYS A 287 7.96 -7.75 -10.60
CA LYS A 287 8.55 -6.67 -11.38
C LYS A 287 9.31 -5.77 -10.43
N LEU A 288 10.63 -5.66 -10.64
CA LEU A 288 11.49 -4.89 -9.76
C LEU A 288 11.28 -3.40 -9.95
N PHE A 289 11.23 -2.65 -8.86
CA PHE A 289 11.37 -1.20 -8.90
C PHE A 289 12.82 -0.81 -9.19
N PRO A 290 13.06 0.38 -9.80
CA PRO A 290 14.39 0.98 -9.85
C PRO A 290 14.99 1.08 -8.44
N VAL A 291 16.32 0.90 -8.35
CA VAL A 291 17.03 1.04 -7.05
C VAL A 291 16.89 2.46 -6.53
N ASN A 292 17.09 3.44 -7.41
CA ASN A 292 17.00 4.85 -7.06
C ASN A 292 15.62 5.43 -7.40
N PRO A 293 15.11 6.37 -6.60
CA PRO A 293 13.90 7.10 -6.93
C PRO A 293 14.10 8.05 -8.10
N ARG A 294 13.02 8.56 -8.64
CA ARG A 294 13.06 9.72 -9.54
C ARG A 294 13.28 10.97 -8.70
N THR A 295 14.41 11.65 -8.90
CA THR A 295 14.82 12.81 -8.08
C THR A 295 14.40 14.16 -8.65
N TYR A 296 13.79 14.19 -9.85
CA TYR A 296 13.37 15.44 -10.53
C TYR A 296 14.50 16.48 -10.67
N GLY A 297 15.75 16.00 -10.85
CA GLY A 297 16.93 16.83 -10.99
C GLY A 297 17.67 17.15 -9.69
N GLY A 298 17.14 16.72 -8.55
CA GLY A 298 17.83 16.83 -7.27
C GLY A 298 18.91 15.75 -7.06
N PRO A 299 19.74 15.87 -6.03
CA PRO A 299 20.75 14.87 -5.69
C PRO A 299 20.12 13.61 -5.13
N LEU A 300 20.75 12.45 -5.37
CA LEU A 300 20.42 11.24 -4.64
C LEU A 300 20.79 11.40 -3.15
N PRO A 301 19.90 11.01 -2.23
CA PRO A 301 20.21 11.08 -0.81
C PRO A 301 21.26 10.03 -0.42
N ASN A 302 22.15 10.40 0.50
CA ASN A 302 23.11 9.48 1.09
C ASN A 302 22.43 8.70 2.23
N VAL A 303 21.84 7.55 1.92
CA VAL A 303 21.07 6.73 2.85
C VAL A 303 21.91 5.57 3.40
N VAL A 304 21.59 5.16 4.63
CA VAL A 304 22.13 3.93 5.22
C VAL A 304 21.27 2.74 4.78
N PRO A 305 21.86 1.65 4.24
CA PRO A 305 21.14 0.46 3.85
C PRO A 305 20.46 -0.24 5.03
N VAL A 306 19.31 -0.86 4.75
CA VAL A 306 18.57 -1.67 5.73
C VAL A 306 19.24 -3.05 5.89
N PRO A 307 19.37 -3.58 7.11
CA PRO A 307 19.84 -4.96 7.32
C PRO A 307 18.83 -5.97 6.74
N LYS A 308 19.33 -7.15 6.37
CA LYS A 308 18.47 -8.24 5.90
C LYS A 308 17.52 -8.67 7.02
N PRO A 309 16.20 -8.79 6.75
CA PRO A 309 15.23 -9.14 7.78
C PRO A 309 15.34 -10.61 8.19
N GLU A 310 14.97 -10.88 9.44
CA GLU A 310 14.77 -12.22 9.94
C GLU A 310 13.39 -12.74 9.57
N LEU A 311 13.34 -13.92 8.97
CA LEU A 311 12.08 -14.55 8.56
C LEU A 311 11.74 -15.74 9.45
N THR A 312 10.47 -15.81 9.83
CA THR A 312 9.88 -17.05 10.37
C THR A 312 9.83 -18.13 9.28
N GLU A 313 9.52 -19.37 9.64
CA GLU A 313 9.31 -20.42 8.62
C GLU A 313 8.18 -20.07 7.65
N LEU A 314 7.08 -19.46 8.14
CA LEU A 314 6.02 -18.92 7.29
C LEU A 314 6.55 -17.79 6.40
N GLY A 315 7.32 -16.87 6.96
CA GLY A 315 7.96 -15.78 6.21
C GLY A 315 8.81 -16.27 5.05
N LYS A 316 9.62 -17.33 5.25
CA LYS A 316 10.40 -17.97 4.17
C LYS A 316 9.49 -18.50 3.07
N LYS A 317 8.39 -19.20 3.42
CA LYS A 317 7.43 -19.74 2.45
C LYS A 317 6.81 -18.64 1.61
N ILE A 318 6.26 -17.60 2.23
CA ILE A 318 5.62 -16.51 1.48
C ILE A 318 6.62 -15.61 0.74
N ALA A 319 7.90 -15.61 1.13
CA ALA A 319 8.99 -14.98 0.37
C ALA A 319 9.37 -15.75 -0.89
N GLY A 320 8.97 -17.02 -1.01
CA GLY A 320 9.21 -17.84 -2.21
C GLY A 320 10.22 -18.96 -2.03
N PHE A 321 10.68 -19.21 -0.80
CA PHE A 321 11.59 -20.31 -0.45
C PHE A 321 10.85 -21.62 -0.20
#